data_9429d7ab81ed058bb7ce38ed19f47c3e
#
_entry.id   9429d7ab81ed058bb7ce38ed19f47c3e
#
_cell.length_a   1.000
_cell.length_b   1.000
_cell.length_c   1.000
_cell.angle_alpha   90.00
_cell.angle_beta   90.00
_cell.angle_gamma   90.00
#
_symmetry.space_group_name_H-M   'P 1'
#
loop_
_entity.id
_entity.type
_entity.pdbx_description
1 polymer ?
#
loop_
_entity_poly.entity_id
_entity_poly.type
_entity_poly.pdbx_seq_one_letter_code
_entity_poly.pdbx_strand_id
1 'polypeptide(L)'
;MWHGEQLDLDAYLARLGYEGERTPTTETLRALHRAHVLSVRWDNLDSFLYRSVSLDLADVQEKLVRRSRGGYCYEHATLFAAALERLGFDFTAVSGRVQMGAEKILPATHAMLLVGVEGRRWLSDIGFGACPLAPIELVEGEDGNEVTIEGRPFLLRRTEITPGADGWALHHPDGRGGWVVRHNFTENPQYPVDYELGNHFIATSAHSPFNRRPFLQRIRPDRTDQLDGLTWTTTAATTAAGAEPDEKRTVEPHELPELLADTFGVELSPEEAKLVVERVQPQDGRPDQES
;
A
#
# COMPACT_ATOMS: atom_id res chain seq x y z
N MET A 1 0.94 14.10 16.29
CA MET A 1 -0.05 14.77 15.44
C MET A 1 0.39 14.62 13.99
N TRP A 2 -0.54 14.37 13.11
CA TRP A 2 -0.30 14.08 11.69
C TRP A 2 -0.43 15.31 10.80
N HIS A 3 -0.48 16.50 11.44
CA HIS A 3 -0.57 17.79 10.77
C HIS A 3 -1.79 17.96 9.88
N GLY A 4 -2.93 17.36 10.26
CA GLY A 4 -4.18 17.43 9.50
C GLY A 4 -4.65 18.85 9.22
N GLU A 5 -4.28 19.82 10.08
CA GLU A 5 -4.55 21.25 9.88
C GLU A 5 -3.84 21.84 8.63
N GLN A 6 -2.75 21.21 8.18
CA GLN A 6 -1.99 21.63 6.99
C GLN A 6 -2.47 20.94 5.71
N LEU A 7 -3.36 19.93 5.84
CA LEU A 7 -3.94 19.24 4.70
C LEU A 7 -4.95 20.13 3.98
N ASP A 8 -4.79 20.30 2.68
CA ASP A 8 -5.84 20.78 1.79
C ASP A 8 -6.87 19.66 1.57
N LEU A 9 -7.78 19.52 2.55
CA LEU A 9 -8.76 18.44 2.56
C LEU A 9 -9.67 18.47 1.33
N ASP A 10 -10.05 19.65 0.86
CA ASP A 10 -10.93 19.77 -0.32
C ASP A 10 -10.23 19.30 -1.59
N ALA A 11 -8.96 19.65 -1.79
CA ALA A 11 -8.17 19.15 -2.90
C ALA A 11 -7.96 17.62 -2.79
N TYR A 12 -7.72 17.09 -1.58
CA TYR A 12 -7.63 15.65 -1.37
C TYR A 12 -8.93 14.92 -1.72
N LEU A 13 -10.08 15.37 -1.20
CA LEU A 13 -11.38 14.77 -1.50
C LEU A 13 -11.73 14.86 -2.99
N ALA A 14 -11.43 15.99 -3.63
CA ALA A 14 -11.59 16.15 -5.08
C ALA A 14 -10.70 15.16 -5.86
N ARG A 15 -9.45 14.95 -5.44
CA ARG A 15 -8.53 13.94 -6.02
C ARG A 15 -9.07 12.52 -5.93
N LEU A 16 -9.81 12.21 -4.85
CA LEU A 16 -10.48 10.93 -4.67
C LEU A 16 -11.80 10.82 -5.45
N GLY A 17 -12.36 11.91 -5.94
CA GLY A 17 -13.73 11.97 -6.46
C GLY A 17 -14.77 11.71 -5.35
N TYR A 18 -14.46 12.12 -4.11
CA TYR A 18 -15.31 11.88 -2.96
C TYR A 18 -16.21 13.10 -2.68
N GLU A 19 -17.52 12.89 -2.78
CA GLU A 19 -18.55 13.92 -2.52
C GLU A 19 -19.46 13.54 -1.33
N GLY A 20 -19.08 12.51 -0.56
CA GLY A 20 -19.87 11.99 0.56
C GLY A 20 -19.78 12.83 1.84
N GLU A 21 -20.40 12.30 2.90
CA GLU A 21 -20.39 12.90 4.23
C GLU A 21 -18.98 12.96 4.83
N ARG A 22 -18.74 13.98 5.66
CA ARG A 22 -17.45 14.23 6.30
C ARG A 22 -17.46 13.90 7.80
N THR A 23 -18.60 13.45 8.33
CA THR A 23 -18.75 13.04 9.73
C THR A 23 -18.01 11.72 9.97
N PRO A 24 -17.31 11.55 11.10
CA PRO A 24 -16.57 10.32 11.39
C PRO A 24 -17.53 9.16 11.75
N THR A 25 -17.99 8.46 10.72
CA THR A 25 -18.82 7.26 10.80
C THR A 25 -18.14 6.08 10.11
N THR A 26 -18.61 4.86 10.39
CA THR A 26 -18.12 3.66 9.69
C THR A 26 -18.36 3.74 8.18
N GLU A 27 -19.48 4.32 7.75
CA GLU A 27 -19.80 4.51 6.34
C GLU A 27 -18.81 5.47 5.67
N THR A 28 -18.53 6.62 6.29
CA THR A 28 -17.56 7.60 5.83
C THR A 28 -16.16 6.96 5.73
N LEU A 29 -15.73 6.21 6.76
CA LEU A 29 -14.45 5.51 6.74
C LEU A 29 -14.34 4.53 5.56
N ARG A 30 -15.37 3.71 5.33
CA ARG A 30 -15.42 2.75 4.22
C ARG A 30 -15.36 3.44 2.86
N ALA A 31 -16.12 4.51 2.70
CA ALA A 31 -16.18 5.26 1.44
C ALA A 31 -14.86 5.97 1.14
N LEU A 32 -14.24 6.62 2.13
CA LEU A 32 -12.92 7.26 1.98
C LEU A 32 -11.82 6.25 1.71
N HIS A 33 -11.78 5.14 2.45
CA HIS A 33 -10.81 4.06 2.24
C HIS A 33 -10.88 3.56 0.79
N ARG A 34 -12.08 3.20 0.32
CA ARG A 34 -12.31 2.73 -1.04
C ARG A 34 -11.89 3.77 -2.08
N ALA A 35 -12.33 5.01 -1.90
CA ALA A 35 -12.00 6.10 -2.82
C ALA A 35 -10.49 6.34 -2.89
N HIS A 36 -9.78 6.31 -1.76
CA HIS A 36 -8.33 6.44 -1.70
C HIS A 36 -7.63 5.33 -2.50
N VAL A 37 -7.94 4.07 -2.22
CA VAL A 37 -7.32 2.90 -2.88
C VAL A 37 -7.54 2.90 -4.39
N LEU A 38 -8.72 3.29 -4.85
CA LEU A 38 -9.03 3.33 -6.30
C LEU A 38 -8.42 4.53 -7.02
N SER A 39 -8.21 5.65 -6.31
CA SER A 39 -7.76 6.90 -6.92
C SER A 39 -6.25 7.12 -6.81
N VAL A 40 -5.61 6.70 -5.70
CA VAL A 40 -4.18 6.87 -5.48
C VAL A 40 -3.49 5.54 -5.71
N ARG A 41 -2.69 5.46 -6.77
CA ARG A 41 -1.96 4.23 -7.11
C ARG A 41 -0.81 3.96 -6.15
N TRP A 42 -0.47 2.70 -6.01
CA TRP A 42 0.70 2.29 -5.26
C TRP A 42 1.91 2.19 -6.18
N ASP A 43 3.01 2.86 -5.85
CA ASP A 43 4.29 2.72 -6.56
C ASP A 43 5.49 3.03 -5.66
N ASN A 44 6.66 2.52 -6.07
CA ASN A 44 7.95 2.79 -5.42
C ASN A 44 8.89 3.63 -6.29
N LEU A 45 8.38 4.35 -7.27
CA LEU A 45 9.22 5.00 -8.29
C LEU A 45 10.25 5.96 -7.69
N ASP A 46 9.88 6.79 -6.70
CA ASP A 46 10.84 7.71 -6.09
C ASP A 46 11.95 6.97 -5.34
N SER A 47 11.62 5.89 -4.61
CA SER A 47 12.62 5.03 -3.99
C SER A 47 13.52 4.36 -5.04
N PHE A 48 12.94 3.84 -6.11
CA PHE A 48 13.68 3.20 -7.19
C PHE A 48 14.57 4.19 -7.93
N LEU A 49 14.07 5.38 -8.28
CA LEU A 49 14.81 6.37 -9.07
C LEU A 49 15.81 7.18 -8.25
N TYR A 50 15.43 7.60 -7.03
CA TYR A 50 16.19 8.59 -6.28
C TYR A 50 16.70 8.10 -4.94
N ARG A 51 16.22 6.94 -4.43
CA ARG A 51 16.48 6.43 -3.07
C ARG A 51 16.14 7.45 -1.98
N SER A 52 15.13 8.24 -2.24
CA SER A 52 14.67 9.30 -1.33
C SER A 52 13.17 9.45 -1.49
N VAL A 53 12.45 9.43 -0.37
CA VAL A 53 11.01 9.66 -0.31
C VAL A 53 10.75 10.55 0.89
N SER A 54 10.12 11.69 0.67
CA SER A 54 9.71 12.62 1.73
C SER A 54 8.38 12.16 2.34
N LEU A 55 8.27 12.25 3.66
CA LEU A 55 7.02 12.09 4.40
C LEU A 55 6.51 13.44 4.95
N ASP A 56 7.17 14.56 4.61
CA ASP A 56 6.59 15.87 4.88
C ASP A 56 5.22 15.97 4.20
N LEU A 57 4.20 16.38 4.95
CA LEU A 57 2.83 16.39 4.44
C LEU A 57 2.66 17.32 3.23
N ALA A 58 3.41 18.40 3.15
CA ALA A 58 3.35 19.30 1.99
C ALA A 58 3.87 18.61 0.72
N ASP A 59 4.98 17.86 0.82
CA ASP A 59 5.55 17.09 -0.28
C ASP A 59 4.64 15.94 -0.69
N VAL A 60 4.07 15.22 0.29
CA VAL A 60 3.13 14.12 0.05
C VAL A 60 1.87 14.62 -0.66
N GLN A 61 1.31 15.76 -0.22
CA GLN A 61 0.17 16.39 -0.89
C GLN A 61 0.51 16.82 -2.32
N GLU A 62 1.64 17.48 -2.50
CA GLU A 62 2.08 17.91 -3.84
C GLU A 62 2.17 16.71 -4.77
N LYS A 63 2.77 15.61 -4.32
CA LYS A 63 2.98 14.40 -5.10
C LYS A 63 1.68 13.64 -5.38
N LEU A 64 0.94 13.22 -4.33
CA LEU A 64 -0.18 12.30 -4.46
C LEU A 64 -1.50 12.99 -4.86
N VAL A 65 -1.68 14.24 -4.44
CA VAL A 65 -2.93 14.99 -4.67
C VAL A 65 -2.82 15.86 -5.91
N ARG A 66 -1.84 16.78 -5.97
CA ARG A 66 -1.76 17.80 -7.03
C ARG A 66 -1.16 17.26 -8.31
N ARG A 67 -0.03 16.53 -8.21
CA ARG A 67 0.65 15.93 -9.37
C ARG A 67 0.06 14.57 -9.76
N SER A 68 -0.91 14.07 -9.01
CA SER A 68 -1.55 12.78 -9.27
C SER A 68 -0.55 11.62 -9.46
N ARG A 69 0.61 11.68 -8.79
CA ARG A 69 1.58 10.57 -8.70
C ARG A 69 1.08 9.53 -7.70
N GLY A 70 1.71 8.39 -7.66
CA GLY A 70 1.51 7.39 -6.61
C GLY A 70 2.57 7.49 -5.53
N GLY A 71 2.55 6.54 -4.62
CA GLY A 71 3.53 6.38 -3.54
C GLY A 71 3.40 5.01 -2.91
N TYR A 72 4.16 4.73 -1.86
CA TYR A 72 4.04 3.48 -1.11
C TYR A 72 3.46 3.69 0.30
N CYS A 73 3.42 2.63 1.12
CA CYS A 73 2.64 2.59 2.35
C CYS A 73 2.82 3.78 3.28
N TYR A 74 4.04 4.30 3.45
CA TYR A 74 4.29 5.43 4.35
C TYR A 74 3.67 6.73 3.85
N GLU A 75 3.73 7.00 2.55
CA GLU A 75 3.12 8.21 1.96
C GLU A 75 1.59 8.12 2.01
N HIS A 76 1.04 6.95 1.64
CA HIS A 76 -0.41 6.70 1.74
C HIS A 76 -0.90 6.86 3.18
N ALA A 77 -0.21 6.23 4.15
CA ALA A 77 -0.60 6.28 5.55
C ALA A 77 -0.48 7.71 6.13
N THR A 78 0.56 8.46 5.77
CA THR A 78 0.74 9.85 6.18
C THR A 78 -0.41 10.73 5.66
N LEU A 79 -0.72 10.64 4.37
CA LEU A 79 -1.79 11.43 3.76
C LEU A 79 -3.16 11.07 4.35
N PHE A 80 -3.44 9.78 4.51
CA PHE A 80 -4.72 9.32 5.04
C PHE A 80 -4.87 9.61 6.53
N ALA A 81 -3.80 9.49 7.33
CA ALA A 81 -3.79 9.88 8.73
C ALA A 81 -4.09 11.38 8.91
N ALA A 82 -3.48 12.24 8.09
CA ALA A 82 -3.79 13.67 8.09
C ALA A 82 -5.25 13.96 7.72
N ALA A 83 -5.81 13.22 6.76
CA ALA A 83 -7.22 13.33 6.39
C ALA A 83 -8.16 12.86 7.51
N LEU A 84 -7.87 11.72 8.14
CA LEU A 84 -8.64 11.21 9.27
C LEU A 84 -8.59 12.17 10.47
N GLU A 85 -7.41 12.71 10.81
CA GLU A 85 -7.24 13.72 11.86
C GLU A 85 -8.09 14.96 11.56
N ARG A 86 -8.06 15.46 10.33
CA ARG A 86 -8.83 16.62 9.89
C ARG A 86 -10.35 16.40 9.93
N LEU A 87 -10.78 15.15 9.69
CA LEU A 87 -12.19 14.75 9.73
C LEU A 87 -12.66 14.36 11.14
N GLY A 88 -11.77 14.34 12.15
CA GLY A 88 -12.09 14.05 13.54
C GLY A 88 -12.27 12.57 13.86
N PHE A 89 -11.70 11.67 13.06
CA PHE A 89 -11.62 10.26 13.42
C PHE A 89 -10.58 10.03 14.52
N ASP A 90 -10.85 9.09 15.40
CA ASP A 90 -9.88 8.54 16.34
C ASP A 90 -9.13 7.40 15.66
N PHE A 91 -7.78 7.41 15.71
CA PHE A 91 -6.98 6.36 15.11
C PHE A 91 -5.60 6.21 15.76
N THR A 92 -5.02 5.04 15.59
CA THR A 92 -3.65 4.71 15.95
C THR A 92 -2.89 4.25 14.71
N ALA A 93 -1.77 4.90 14.40
CA ALA A 93 -0.88 4.41 13.36
C ALA A 93 -0.07 3.24 13.90
N VAL A 94 0.14 2.22 13.08
CA VAL A 94 0.86 0.99 13.43
C VAL A 94 1.80 0.57 12.30
N SER A 95 2.81 -0.24 12.66
CA SER A 95 3.72 -0.86 11.70
C SER A 95 3.56 -2.37 11.69
N GLY A 96 3.52 -2.95 10.49
CA GLY A 96 3.42 -4.38 10.26
C GLY A 96 4.65 -4.98 9.58
N ARG A 97 4.76 -6.30 9.69
CA ARG A 97 5.77 -7.12 9.01
C ARG A 97 5.11 -7.80 7.82
N VAL A 98 5.59 -7.47 6.62
CA VAL A 98 5.15 -8.14 5.39
C VAL A 98 5.71 -9.55 5.39
N GLN A 99 4.82 -10.55 5.39
CA GLN A 99 5.20 -11.97 5.43
C GLN A 99 5.11 -12.63 4.05
N MET A 100 3.97 -12.50 3.38
CA MET A 100 3.71 -13.15 2.09
C MET A 100 4.12 -14.64 2.10
N GLY A 101 3.82 -15.33 3.21
CA GLY A 101 4.18 -16.73 3.43
C GLY A 101 5.60 -16.99 3.94
N ALA A 102 6.41 -15.96 4.19
CA ALA A 102 7.74 -16.16 4.78
C ALA A 102 7.64 -16.63 6.24
N GLU A 103 8.47 -17.62 6.61
CA GLU A 103 8.52 -18.18 7.97
C GLU A 103 9.47 -17.40 8.90
N LYS A 104 10.36 -16.57 8.34
CA LYS A 104 11.32 -15.78 9.10
C LYS A 104 10.71 -14.46 9.61
N ILE A 105 11.24 -13.95 10.72
CA ILE A 105 10.88 -12.62 11.21
C ILE A 105 11.49 -11.56 10.27
N LEU A 106 10.61 -10.78 9.65
CA LEU A 106 10.95 -9.67 8.76
C LEU A 106 10.82 -8.33 9.49
N PRO A 107 11.49 -7.25 9.04
CA PRO A 107 11.35 -5.94 9.66
C PRO A 107 9.92 -5.41 9.56
N ALA A 108 9.49 -4.63 10.58
CA ALA A 108 8.18 -3.99 10.59
C ALA A 108 8.25 -2.70 9.75
N THR A 109 8.02 -2.82 8.45
CA THR A 109 8.21 -1.75 7.47
C THR A 109 6.95 -1.44 6.67
N HIS A 110 5.79 -1.95 7.07
CA HIS A 110 4.52 -1.64 6.43
C HIS A 110 3.67 -0.75 7.34
N ALA A 111 3.28 0.43 6.85
CA ALA A 111 2.50 1.41 7.57
C ALA A 111 1.01 1.21 7.37
N MET A 112 0.23 1.22 8.47
CA MET A 112 -1.22 1.02 8.48
C MET A 112 -1.87 1.85 9.58
N LEU A 113 -3.19 1.99 9.55
CA LEU A 113 -3.96 2.71 10.56
C LEU A 113 -5.02 1.79 11.19
N LEU A 114 -5.13 1.84 12.50
CA LEU A 114 -6.25 1.27 13.26
C LEU A 114 -7.22 2.39 13.59
N VAL A 115 -8.41 2.38 13.04
CA VAL A 115 -9.39 3.45 13.19
C VAL A 115 -10.49 3.03 14.15
N GLY A 116 -10.69 3.84 15.21
CA GLY A 116 -11.77 3.70 16.17
C GLY A 116 -12.98 4.51 15.73
N VAL A 117 -14.10 3.86 15.48
CA VAL A 117 -15.35 4.56 15.12
C VAL A 117 -16.56 3.74 15.55
N GLU A 118 -17.57 4.39 16.11
CA GLU A 118 -18.83 3.79 16.55
C GLU A 118 -18.63 2.60 17.51
N GLY A 119 -17.63 2.70 18.41
CA GLY A 119 -17.29 1.67 19.39
C GLY A 119 -16.62 0.42 18.82
N ARG A 120 -16.20 0.44 17.57
CA ARG A 120 -15.49 -0.64 16.87
C ARG A 120 -14.12 -0.19 16.44
N ARG A 121 -13.24 -1.17 16.13
CA ARG A 121 -11.88 -0.92 15.63
C ARG A 121 -11.70 -1.56 14.27
N TRP A 122 -11.08 -0.83 13.36
CA TRP A 122 -10.96 -1.19 11.95
C TRP A 122 -9.51 -1.10 11.50
N LEU A 123 -9.00 -2.15 10.87
CA LEU A 123 -7.75 -2.09 10.13
C LEU A 123 -8.01 -1.35 8.80
N SER A 124 -7.41 -0.18 8.64
CA SER A 124 -7.39 0.56 7.39
C SER A 124 -6.01 0.43 6.76
N ASP A 125 -5.87 -0.57 5.90
CA ASP A 125 -4.66 -0.84 5.12
C ASP A 125 -4.86 -0.33 3.69
N ILE A 126 -4.44 0.91 3.44
CA ILE A 126 -4.65 1.60 2.15
C ILE A 126 -3.37 1.69 1.32
N GLY A 127 -2.25 1.19 1.84
CA GLY A 127 -0.91 1.40 1.27
C GLY A 127 -0.10 0.13 0.99
N PHE A 128 -0.71 -1.06 0.97
CA PHE A 128 0.03 -2.30 0.72
C PHE A 128 0.29 -2.56 -0.77
N GLY A 129 -0.49 -2.00 -1.66
CA GLY A 129 -0.72 -2.52 -3.00
C GLY A 129 -1.69 -3.71 -2.93
N ALA A 130 -2.52 -3.97 -3.93
CA ALA A 130 -3.58 -4.98 -3.89
C ALA A 130 -4.29 -5.11 -2.51
N CYS A 131 -4.43 -3.99 -1.80
CA CYS A 131 -5.03 -3.92 -0.48
C CYS A 131 -6.55 -4.15 -0.53
N PRO A 132 -7.18 -4.48 0.60
CA PRO A 132 -8.64 -4.53 0.70
C PRO A 132 -9.27 -3.20 0.26
N LEU A 133 -10.40 -3.24 -0.46
CA LEU A 133 -11.15 -2.04 -0.85
C LEU A 133 -12.07 -1.50 0.26
N ALA A 134 -11.97 -2.05 1.45
CA ALA A 134 -12.66 -1.57 2.64
C ALA A 134 -11.84 -1.90 3.89
N PRO A 135 -11.98 -1.13 4.98
CA PRO A 135 -11.37 -1.49 6.24
C PRO A 135 -11.97 -2.77 6.79
N ILE A 136 -11.16 -3.55 7.51
CA ILE A 136 -11.55 -4.83 8.12
C ILE A 136 -11.67 -4.65 9.64
N GLU A 137 -12.80 -5.05 10.21
CA GLU A 137 -13.02 -4.96 11.65
C GLU A 137 -12.11 -5.92 12.42
N LEU A 138 -11.49 -5.43 13.51
CA LEU A 138 -10.76 -6.25 14.46
C LEU A 138 -11.75 -6.94 15.37
N VAL A 139 -12.01 -8.22 15.11
CA VAL A 139 -12.93 -9.06 15.91
C VAL A 139 -12.09 -10.04 16.74
N GLU A 140 -12.25 -9.95 18.06
CA GLU A 140 -11.58 -10.86 18.99
C GLU A 140 -12.17 -12.28 18.88
N GLY A 141 -11.33 -13.29 19.06
CA GLY A 141 -11.71 -14.71 19.01
C GLY A 141 -10.77 -15.53 18.14
N GLU A 142 -10.81 -16.85 18.32
CA GLU A 142 -9.90 -17.78 17.63
C GLU A 142 -10.18 -17.86 16.13
N ASP A 143 -11.43 -17.74 15.72
CA ASP A 143 -11.83 -17.80 14.30
C ASP A 143 -11.45 -16.53 13.53
N GLY A 144 -11.32 -15.38 14.23
CA GLY A 144 -11.06 -14.09 13.62
C GLY A 144 -12.25 -13.57 12.80
N ASN A 145 -11.97 -12.67 11.88
CA ASN A 145 -12.94 -12.04 10.99
C ASN A 145 -12.64 -12.39 9.53
N GLU A 146 -13.37 -13.37 8.99
CA GLU A 146 -13.35 -13.71 7.57
C GLU A 146 -14.35 -12.83 6.83
N VAL A 147 -13.88 -12.06 5.84
CA VAL A 147 -14.70 -11.13 5.06
C VAL A 147 -14.41 -11.27 3.57
N THR A 148 -15.44 -11.08 2.77
CA THR A 148 -15.29 -10.95 1.31
C THR A 148 -15.55 -9.51 0.92
N ILE A 149 -14.53 -8.82 0.40
CA ILE A 149 -14.59 -7.43 -0.02
C ILE A 149 -14.48 -7.38 -1.54
N GLU A 150 -15.56 -7.00 -2.20
CA GLU A 150 -15.66 -6.95 -3.67
C GLU A 150 -15.14 -8.23 -4.35
N GLY A 151 -15.60 -9.40 -3.86
CA GLY A 151 -15.23 -10.72 -4.37
C GLY A 151 -13.88 -11.26 -3.89
N ARG A 152 -13.11 -10.49 -3.14
CA ARG A 152 -11.80 -10.90 -2.61
C ARG A 152 -11.92 -11.29 -1.14
N PRO A 153 -11.64 -12.54 -0.76
CA PRO A 153 -11.68 -12.98 0.63
C PRO A 153 -10.40 -12.56 1.38
N PHE A 154 -10.60 -12.17 2.64
CA PHE A 154 -9.57 -11.86 3.62
C PHE A 154 -9.94 -12.45 4.96
N LEU A 155 -8.93 -12.82 5.76
CA LEU A 155 -9.10 -13.25 7.13
C LEU A 155 -8.18 -12.41 8.03
N LEU A 156 -8.76 -11.65 8.94
CA LEU A 156 -8.03 -10.92 9.98
C LEU A 156 -8.26 -11.60 11.32
N ARG A 157 -7.20 -12.11 11.95
CA ARG A 157 -7.31 -12.76 13.24
C ARG A 157 -6.19 -12.40 14.19
N ARG A 158 -6.47 -12.50 15.49
CA ARG A 158 -5.47 -12.39 16.53
C ARG A 158 -4.65 -13.68 16.61
N THR A 159 -3.34 -13.54 16.76
CA THR A 159 -2.41 -14.68 16.84
C THR A 159 -1.11 -14.25 17.50
N GLU A 160 -0.34 -15.20 18.00
CA GLU A 160 1.06 -14.96 18.36
C GLU A 160 1.86 -14.68 17.07
N ILE A 161 2.43 -13.49 16.97
CA ILE A 161 3.17 -13.03 15.76
C ILE A 161 4.67 -13.18 15.90
N THR A 162 5.18 -13.21 17.13
CA THR A 162 6.54 -13.59 17.50
C THR A 162 6.48 -14.22 18.88
N PRO A 163 7.46 -15.06 19.29
CA PRO A 163 7.45 -15.69 20.60
C PRO A 163 7.18 -14.71 21.76
N GLY A 164 6.09 -14.92 22.47
CA GLY A 164 5.65 -14.09 23.59
C GLY A 164 5.00 -12.75 23.21
N ALA A 165 4.69 -12.51 21.94
CA ALA A 165 4.02 -11.29 21.49
C ALA A 165 2.79 -11.59 20.63
N ASP A 166 1.62 -11.31 21.19
CA ASP A 166 0.35 -11.35 20.48
C ASP A 166 0.19 -10.14 19.58
N GLY A 167 -0.54 -10.35 18.50
CA GLY A 167 -0.92 -9.31 17.55
C GLY A 167 -1.97 -9.79 16.59
N TRP A 168 -2.04 -9.16 15.44
CA TRP A 168 -2.99 -9.45 14.38
C TRP A 168 -2.27 -9.89 13.12
N ALA A 169 -2.87 -10.82 12.39
CA ALA A 169 -2.39 -11.23 11.08
C ALA A 169 -3.53 -11.12 10.06
N LEU A 170 -3.25 -10.40 8.97
CA LEU A 170 -4.10 -10.37 7.80
C LEU A 170 -3.65 -11.46 6.84
N HIS A 171 -4.62 -12.27 6.39
CA HIS A 171 -4.39 -13.36 5.47
C HIS A 171 -5.14 -13.13 4.16
N HIS A 172 -4.65 -13.76 3.10
CA HIS A 172 -5.34 -13.94 1.83
C HIS A 172 -5.32 -15.43 1.46
N PRO A 173 -6.21 -15.92 0.58
CA PRO A 173 -6.20 -17.30 0.14
C PRO A 173 -4.89 -17.70 -0.54
N ASP A 174 -4.47 -18.95 -0.32
CA ASP A 174 -3.29 -19.54 -0.95
C ASP A 174 -3.58 -20.14 -2.35
N GLY A 175 -4.82 -20.05 -2.82
CA GLY A 175 -5.28 -20.67 -4.06
C GLY A 175 -5.47 -22.20 -3.99
N ARG A 176 -5.25 -22.83 -2.81
CA ARG A 176 -5.35 -24.27 -2.58
C ARG A 176 -6.38 -24.63 -1.51
N GLY A 177 -7.18 -23.66 -1.10
CA GLY A 177 -8.21 -23.80 -0.06
C GLY A 177 -7.72 -23.45 1.35
N GLY A 178 -6.51 -22.94 1.50
CA GLY A 178 -5.92 -22.45 2.73
C GLY A 178 -5.70 -20.94 2.74
N TRP A 179 -4.99 -20.49 3.79
CA TRP A 179 -4.69 -19.08 4.03
C TRP A 179 -3.19 -18.85 4.17
N VAL A 180 -2.69 -17.77 3.57
CA VAL A 180 -1.31 -17.30 3.70
C VAL A 180 -1.30 -15.98 4.45
N VAL A 181 -0.40 -15.84 5.43
CA VAL A 181 -0.18 -14.57 6.14
C VAL A 181 0.39 -13.56 5.15
N ARG A 182 -0.34 -12.49 4.92
CA ARG A 182 0.07 -11.35 4.11
C ARG A 182 1.03 -10.45 4.88
N HIS A 183 0.58 -9.99 6.03
CA HIS A 183 1.37 -9.25 7.01
C HIS A 183 0.81 -9.47 8.41
N ASN A 184 1.63 -9.21 9.40
CA ASN A 184 1.22 -9.19 10.80
C ASN A 184 1.67 -7.90 11.48
N PHE A 185 1.00 -7.53 12.58
CA PHE A 185 1.27 -6.29 13.30
C PHE A 185 0.85 -6.38 14.76
N THR A 186 1.46 -5.53 15.60
CA THR A 186 0.97 -5.23 16.95
C THR A 186 0.18 -3.93 16.94
N GLU A 187 -0.55 -3.68 18.02
CA GLU A 187 -1.27 -2.41 18.22
C GLU A 187 -0.40 -1.31 18.84
N ASN A 188 0.93 -1.50 18.89
CA ASN A 188 1.85 -0.50 19.42
C ASN A 188 1.81 0.77 18.57
N PRO A 189 1.47 1.92 19.19
CA PRO A 189 1.39 3.18 18.46
C PRO A 189 2.69 3.55 17.77
N GLN A 190 2.57 4.04 16.56
CA GLN A 190 3.64 4.64 15.77
C GLN A 190 3.34 6.12 15.56
N TYR A 191 4.37 6.91 15.46
CA TYR A 191 4.30 8.34 15.23
C TYR A 191 5.00 8.71 13.92
N PRO A 192 4.83 9.93 13.39
CA PRO A 192 5.51 10.33 12.16
C PRO A 192 7.02 10.04 12.17
N VAL A 193 7.71 10.28 13.29
CA VAL A 193 9.15 10.01 13.44
C VAL A 193 9.50 8.51 13.29
N ASP A 194 8.61 7.61 13.72
CA ASP A 194 8.82 6.16 13.56
C ASP A 194 8.63 5.75 12.10
N TYR A 195 7.68 6.38 11.41
CA TYR A 195 7.48 6.20 9.98
C TYR A 195 8.66 6.72 9.16
N GLU A 196 9.28 7.83 9.56
CA GLU A 196 10.52 8.33 8.94
C GLU A 196 11.66 7.32 9.00
N LEU A 197 11.82 6.61 10.13
CA LEU A 197 12.85 5.57 10.28
C LEU A 197 12.58 4.38 9.34
N GLY A 198 11.35 3.89 9.30
CA GLY A 198 10.95 2.79 8.40
C GLY A 198 11.05 3.19 6.93
N ASN A 199 10.62 4.39 6.60
CA ASN A 199 10.73 5.00 5.28
C ASN A 199 12.18 5.10 4.82
N HIS A 200 13.06 5.62 5.68
CA HIS A 200 14.50 5.70 5.37
C HIS A 200 15.07 4.31 5.07
N PHE A 201 14.75 3.31 5.89
CA PHE A 201 15.21 1.94 5.63
C PHE A 201 14.72 1.43 4.27
N ILE A 202 13.43 1.57 3.97
CA ILE A 202 12.84 1.08 2.70
C ILE A 202 13.43 1.82 1.49
N ALA A 203 13.61 3.14 1.58
CA ALA A 203 14.10 3.94 0.47
C ALA A 203 15.60 3.75 0.18
N THR A 204 16.42 3.43 1.20
CA THR A 204 17.88 3.49 1.07
C THR A 204 18.61 2.18 1.27
N SER A 205 18.04 1.23 2.03
CA SER A 205 18.70 -0.03 2.36
C SER A 205 18.97 -0.89 1.13
N ALA A 206 20.18 -1.42 1.05
CA ALA A 206 20.53 -2.39 0.01
C ALA A 206 19.71 -3.69 0.07
N HIS A 207 19.08 -3.98 1.22
CA HIS A 207 18.20 -5.14 1.40
C HIS A 207 16.73 -4.85 1.02
N SER A 208 16.39 -3.58 0.73
CA SER A 208 15.05 -3.24 0.29
C SER A 208 14.83 -3.61 -1.18
N PRO A 209 13.76 -4.33 -1.52
CA PRO A 209 13.42 -4.61 -2.92
C PRO A 209 13.01 -3.33 -3.67
N PHE A 210 12.57 -2.29 -2.97
CA PHE A 210 11.96 -1.10 -3.55
C PHE A 210 12.95 -0.13 -4.21
N ASN A 211 14.24 -0.28 -3.97
CA ASN A 211 15.27 0.49 -4.66
C ASN A 211 16.02 -0.32 -5.74
N ARG A 212 15.58 -1.56 -6.01
CA ARG A 212 16.22 -2.45 -6.98
C ARG A 212 15.47 -2.56 -8.29
N ARG A 213 14.12 -2.52 -8.23
CA ARG A 213 13.25 -2.64 -9.40
C ARG A 213 11.98 -1.81 -9.21
N PRO A 214 11.38 -1.33 -10.31
CA PRO A 214 10.09 -0.66 -10.22
C PRO A 214 9.02 -1.68 -9.83
N PHE A 215 8.14 -1.27 -8.91
CA PHE A 215 6.97 -2.03 -8.53
C PHE A 215 5.78 -1.08 -8.48
N LEU A 216 4.77 -1.34 -9.28
CA LEU A 216 3.57 -0.51 -9.37
C LEU A 216 2.33 -1.38 -9.32
N GLN A 217 1.29 -0.83 -8.70
CA GLN A 217 -0.04 -1.44 -8.75
C GLN A 217 -1.11 -0.36 -8.95
N ARG A 218 -2.07 -0.67 -9.79
CA ARG A 218 -3.26 0.14 -9.99
C ARG A 218 -4.49 -0.73 -9.85
N ILE A 219 -5.25 -0.49 -8.78
CA ILE A 219 -6.52 -1.17 -8.54
C ILE A 219 -7.63 -0.40 -9.23
N ARG A 220 -8.46 -1.10 -9.97
CA ARG A 220 -9.69 -0.60 -10.59
C ARG A 220 -10.87 -1.47 -10.13
N PRO A 221 -12.11 -1.01 -10.30
CA PRO A 221 -13.28 -1.82 -9.92
C PRO A 221 -13.35 -3.18 -10.63
N ASP A 222 -12.88 -3.24 -11.86
CA ASP A 222 -12.94 -4.42 -12.73
C ASP A 222 -11.66 -5.26 -12.75
N ARG A 223 -10.51 -4.67 -12.42
CA ARG A 223 -9.20 -5.36 -12.50
C ARG A 223 -8.12 -4.70 -11.64
N THR A 224 -7.02 -5.41 -11.50
CA THR A 224 -5.76 -4.89 -10.95
C THR A 224 -4.66 -5.05 -11.98
N ASP A 225 -3.96 -3.98 -12.29
CA ASP A 225 -2.72 -4.01 -13.08
C ASP A 225 -1.53 -3.94 -12.12
N GLN A 226 -0.52 -4.77 -12.37
CA GLN A 226 0.72 -4.82 -11.59
C GLN A 226 1.93 -4.84 -12.53
N LEU A 227 2.95 -4.07 -12.17
CA LEU A 227 4.29 -4.18 -12.75
C LEU A 227 5.26 -4.57 -11.63
N ASP A 228 6.04 -5.64 -11.82
CA ASP A 228 7.14 -6.05 -10.96
C ASP A 228 8.40 -6.22 -11.80
N GLY A 229 9.31 -5.28 -11.70
CA GLY A 229 10.46 -5.17 -12.59
C GLY A 229 10.02 -4.95 -14.04
N LEU A 230 10.25 -5.93 -14.88
CA LEU A 230 9.82 -5.96 -16.28
C LEU A 230 8.64 -6.91 -16.53
N THR A 231 8.01 -7.43 -15.48
CA THR A 231 6.84 -8.29 -15.61
C THR A 231 5.58 -7.50 -15.36
N TRP A 232 4.77 -7.31 -16.39
CA TRP A 232 3.43 -6.74 -16.25
C TRP A 232 2.38 -7.85 -16.22
N THR A 233 1.42 -7.69 -15.30
CA THR A 233 0.28 -8.59 -15.17
C THR A 233 -1.00 -7.80 -15.01
N THR A 234 -2.12 -8.36 -15.50
CA THR A 234 -3.46 -7.88 -15.16
C THR A 234 -4.30 -9.04 -14.63
N THR A 235 -5.11 -8.75 -13.62
CA THR A 235 -5.97 -9.72 -12.94
C THR A 235 -7.35 -9.11 -12.77
N ALA A 236 -8.39 -9.76 -13.32
CA ALA A 236 -9.76 -9.30 -13.15
C ALA A 236 -10.19 -9.34 -11.67
N ALA A 237 -11.08 -8.44 -11.27
CA ALA A 237 -11.60 -8.42 -9.90
C ALA A 237 -12.32 -9.70 -9.51
N THR A 238 -12.83 -10.46 -10.48
CA THR A 238 -13.52 -11.76 -10.31
C THR A 238 -12.56 -12.95 -10.24
N THR A 239 -11.28 -12.76 -10.60
CA THR A 239 -10.28 -13.82 -10.56
C THR A 239 -10.00 -14.20 -9.11
N ALA A 240 -10.07 -15.49 -8.80
CA ALA A 240 -9.85 -16.00 -7.44
C ALA A 240 -8.47 -15.58 -6.93
N ALA A 241 -8.41 -15.20 -5.65
CA ALA A 241 -7.14 -14.86 -5.02
C ALA A 241 -6.19 -16.07 -5.06
N GLY A 242 -4.93 -15.83 -5.44
CA GLY A 242 -3.93 -16.88 -5.62
C GLY A 242 -3.99 -17.61 -6.97
N ALA A 243 -4.95 -17.30 -7.84
CA ALA A 243 -4.97 -17.82 -9.20
C ALA A 243 -3.93 -17.09 -10.09
N GLU A 244 -3.63 -17.72 -11.23
CA GLU A 244 -2.78 -17.08 -12.24
C GLU A 244 -3.45 -15.80 -12.77
N PRO A 245 -2.68 -14.77 -13.12
CA PRO A 245 -3.21 -13.55 -13.72
C PRO A 245 -3.85 -13.85 -15.07
N ASP A 246 -4.86 -13.05 -15.45
CA ASP A 246 -5.55 -13.24 -16.74
C ASP A 246 -4.63 -12.94 -17.93
N GLU A 247 -3.68 -12.01 -17.73
CA GLU A 247 -2.64 -11.71 -18.71
C GLU A 247 -1.31 -11.47 -17.99
N LYS A 248 -0.21 -11.95 -18.60
CA LYS A 248 1.15 -11.75 -18.14
C LYS A 248 2.09 -11.60 -19.31
N ARG A 249 2.89 -10.53 -19.32
CA ARG A 249 3.94 -10.36 -20.32
C ARG A 249 5.21 -9.76 -19.74
N THR A 250 6.34 -10.06 -20.36
CA THR A 250 7.59 -9.33 -20.14
C THR A 250 7.58 -8.06 -20.98
N VAL A 251 7.94 -6.95 -20.38
CA VAL A 251 8.00 -5.61 -20.99
C VAL A 251 9.45 -5.33 -21.37
N GLU A 252 9.68 -4.87 -22.58
CA GLU A 252 11.02 -4.41 -22.94
C GLU A 252 11.33 -3.08 -22.23
N PRO A 253 12.58 -2.84 -21.80
CA PRO A 253 12.93 -1.62 -21.06
C PRO A 253 12.46 -0.33 -21.71
N HIS A 254 12.53 -0.23 -23.02
CA HIS A 254 12.13 0.97 -23.77
C HIS A 254 10.62 1.20 -23.83
N GLU A 255 9.79 0.17 -23.59
CA GLU A 255 8.33 0.27 -23.52
C GLU A 255 7.84 0.82 -22.14
N LEU A 256 8.69 0.77 -21.09
CA LEU A 256 8.26 1.13 -19.73
C LEU A 256 7.64 2.53 -19.62
N PRO A 257 8.22 3.61 -20.21
CA PRO A 257 7.62 4.94 -20.07
C PRO A 257 6.18 4.99 -20.62
N GLU A 258 5.91 4.37 -21.76
CA GLU A 258 4.58 4.29 -22.36
C GLU A 258 3.63 3.44 -21.50
N LEU A 259 4.06 2.27 -21.05
CA LEU A 259 3.28 1.43 -20.14
C LEU A 259 2.93 2.15 -18.84
N LEU A 260 3.87 2.89 -18.26
CA LEU A 260 3.65 3.66 -17.04
C LEU A 260 2.62 4.77 -17.25
N ALA A 261 2.64 5.45 -18.39
CA ALA A 261 1.65 6.46 -18.74
C ALA A 261 0.27 5.84 -19.00
N ASP A 262 0.17 4.89 -19.90
CA ASP A 262 -1.11 4.36 -20.38
C ASP A 262 -1.82 3.48 -19.37
N THR A 263 -1.09 2.54 -18.74
CA THR A 263 -1.67 1.57 -17.82
C THR A 263 -1.77 2.14 -16.41
N PHE A 264 -0.68 2.74 -15.92
CA PHE A 264 -0.62 3.22 -14.54
C PHE A 264 -0.95 4.71 -14.42
N GLY A 265 -1.00 5.47 -15.53
CA GLY A 265 -1.26 6.91 -15.55
C GLY A 265 -0.12 7.69 -14.86
N VAL A 266 1.12 7.20 -14.96
CA VAL A 266 2.32 7.86 -14.45
C VAL A 266 3.04 8.54 -15.61
N GLU A 267 2.91 9.84 -15.70
CA GLU A 267 3.70 10.64 -16.65
C GLU A 267 5.09 10.90 -16.07
N LEU A 268 6.10 10.46 -16.79
CA LEU A 268 7.50 10.70 -16.46
C LEU A 268 8.03 11.90 -17.24
N SER A 269 8.92 12.69 -16.62
CA SER A 269 9.72 13.66 -17.38
C SER A 269 10.67 12.91 -18.34
N PRO A 270 11.20 13.56 -19.38
CA PRO A 270 12.18 12.93 -20.26
C PRO A 270 13.40 12.36 -19.52
N GLU A 271 13.84 13.03 -18.46
CA GLU A 271 14.94 12.60 -17.61
C GLU A 271 14.57 11.36 -16.79
N GLU A 272 13.36 11.33 -16.19
CA GLU A 272 12.85 10.17 -15.45
C GLU A 272 12.64 8.96 -16.38
N ALA A 273 12.10 9.18 -17.58
CA ALA A 273 11.91 8.13 -18.58
C ALA A 273 13.24 7.49 -18.99
N LYS A 274 14.27 8.31 -19.22
CA LYS A 274 15.62 7.80 -19.49
C LYS A 274 16.18 7.01 -18.31
N LEU A 275 16.06 7.57 -17.09
CA LEU A 275 16.61 6.97 -15.88
C LEU A 275 15.93 5.63 -15.55
N VAL A 276 14.61 5.50 -15.73
CA VAL A 276 13.90 4.24 -15.49
C VAL A 276 14.36 3.15 -16.44
N VAL A 277 14.54 3.49 -17.73
CA VAL A 277 15.02 2.54 -18.74
C VAL A 277 16.45 2.09 -18.45
N GLU A 278 17.34 3.01 -18.07
CA GLU A 278 18.72 2.70 -17.71
C GLU A 278 18.81 1.80 -16.47
N ARG A 279 17.97 2.04 -15.45
CA ARG A 279 18.03 1.30 -14.19
C ARG A 279 17.45 -0.11 -14.23
N VAL A 280 16.52 -0.40 -15.14
CA VAL A 280 15.95 -1.74 -15.29
C VAL A 280 16.81 -2.66 -16.18
N GLN A 281 17.76 -2.08 -16.93
CA GLN A 281 18.70 -2.91 -17.70
C GLN A 281 19.62 -3.67 -16.76
N PRO A 282 19.96 -4.94 -17.06
CA PRO A 282 20.96 -5.68 -16.31
C PRO A 282 22.25 -4.87 -16.27
N GLN A 283 22.71 -4.50 -15.08
CA GLN A 283 24.05 -3.93 -14.95
C GLN A 283 25.03 -5.10 -15.10
N ASP A 284 25.68 -5.20 -16.25
CA ASP A 284 26.72 -6.19 -16.49
C ASP A 284 27.70 -6.19 -15.30
N GLY A 285 27.72 -7.30 -14.54
CA GLY A 285 28.70 -7.57 -13.49
C GLY A 285 28.25 -7.47 -12.02
N ARG A 286 26.97 -7.30 -11.69
CA ARG A 286 26.52 -7.55 -10.31
C ARG A 286 25.99 -8.98 -10.18
N PRO A 287 26.60 -9.84 -9.34
CA PRO A 287 26.03 -11.14 -9.05
C PRO A 287 24.67 -10.95 -8.38
N ASP A 288 23.66 -11.68 -8.84
CA ASP A 288 22.40 -11.87 -8.13
C ASP A 288 22.72 -12.36 -6.72
N GLN A 289 22.57 -11.51 -5.73
CA GLN A 289 22.58 -11.94 -4.34
C GLN A 289 21.17 -12.49 -4.05
N GLU A 290 20.95 -13.74 -4.47
CA GLU A 290 19.91 -14.59 -3.90
C GLU A 290 20.26 -14.83 -2.42
N SER A 291 19.38 -14.37 -1.52
CA SER A 291 19.19 -14.95 -0.17
C SER A 291 17.97 -14.35 0.50
#